data_29a1b1014003d0dfab36b6d79233aa05
#
_entry.id   29a1b1014003d0dfab36b6d79233aa05
#
_cell.length_a   1.000
_cell.length_b   1.000
_cell.length_c   1.000
_cell.angle_alpha   90.00
_cell.angle_beta   90.00
_cell.angle_gamma   90.00
#
_symmetry.space_group_name_H-M   'P 1'
#
loop_
_entity.id
_entity.type
_entity.pdbx_description
1 polymer ?
#
loop_
_entity_poly.entity_id
_entity_poly.type
_entity_poly.pdbx_seq_one_letter_code
_entity_poly.pdbx_strand_id
1 'polypeptide(L)'
;MRKVPKCEVIAIANQKGGVGKTTTTFNLGVALAQEGKRVLLIDADPQGDLTTYMGWHNADRIPVTISTLMNKSIKDEEFEPREAILKHDEGVELIPSNLELSATDANLYQAMCREYIMRNTIAPLKKDYDYILIDCMPSLALLTTNALACADKVIIPVQSEFLAAKGMSHLMTSILQVRKYINPNLKVGGILLTMVDGRTNLSKDISRELKETYGTVFKLFDSTIPRAVRVAETTRLGESILSYDKNSKIAESYRNFAKEVINYEREEKTRNTNAVQVR
;
A
#
# COMPACT_ATOMS: atom_id res chain seq x y z
N MET A 1 1.87 -18.78 -25.91
CA MET A 1 2.32 -18.54 -24.52
C MET A 1 1.42 -17.47 -23.92
N ARG A 2 0.65 -17.76 -22.87
CA ARG A 2 -0.06 -16.72 -22.11
C ARG A 2 0.99 -15.81 -21.48
N LYS A 3 0.98 -14.50 -21.81
CA LYS A 3 1.81 -13.52 -21.10
C LYS A 3 1.44 -13.62 -19.62
N VAL A 4 2.40 -14.00 -18.77
CA VAL A 4 2.22 -13.90 -17.30
C VAL A 4 1.89 -12.44 -17.01
N PRO A 5 0.78 -12.12 -16.37
CA PRO A 5 0.48 -10.74 -16.04
C PRO A 5 1.63 -10.18 -15.20
N LYS A 6 2.09 -8.98 -15.56
CA LYS A 6 3.14 -8.29 -14.81
C LYS A 6 2.58 -7.95 -13.43
N CYS A 7 3.27 -8.36 -12.37
CA CYS A 7 2.96 -8.00 -11.00
C CYS A 7 2.92 -6.47 -10.85
N GLU A 8 1.89 -5.93 -10.23
CA GLU A 8 1.78 -4.51 -9.88
C GLU A 8 2.15 -4.31 -8.42
N VAL A 9 3.17 -3.51 -8.14
CA VAL A 9 3.57 -3.15 -6.78
C VAL A 9 2.98 -1.80 -6.42
N ILE A 10 2.16 -1.75 -5.38
CA ILE A 10 1.45 -0.54 -4.94
C ILE A 10 1.87 -0.19 -3.51
N ALA A 11 2.46 0.98 -3.31
CA ALA A 11 2.70 1.54 -1.99
C ALA A 11 1.45 2.28 -1.49
N ILE A 12 1.04 2.01 -0.25
CA ILE A 12 -0.04 2.75 0.42
C ILE A 12 0.63 3.73 1.39
N ALA A 13 0.72 5.00 1.00
CA ALA A 13 1.56 5.97 1.70
C ALA A 13 0.84 7.28 2.01
N ASN A 14 1.05 7.78 3.22
CA ASN A 14 0.72 9.15 3.66
C ASN A 14 1.54 9.47 4.90
N GLN A 15 2.04 10.70 5.01
CA GLN A 15 2.76 11.20 6.19
C GLN A 15 1.87 11.30 7.44
N LYS A 16 0.58 11.54 7.26
CA LYS A 16 -0.35 11.66 8.38
C LYS A 16 -0.65 10.29 8.96
N GLY A 17 -0.48 10.14 10.27
CA GLY A 17 -0.94 8.96 11.01
C GLY A 17 -2.47 8.88 11.03
N GLY A 18 -3.02 7.68 11.18
CA GLY A 18 -4.46 7.48 11.36
C GLY A 18 -5.34 7.73 10.14
N VAL A 19 -4.79 7.90 8.93
CA VAL A 19 -5.59 8.11 7.70
C VAL A 19 -6.12 6.81 7.08
N GLY A 20 -5.88 5.67 7.71
CA GLY A 20 -6.36 4.36 7.26
C GLY A 20 -5.46 3.68 6.24
N LYS A 21 -4.13 3.90 6.26
CA LYS A 21 -3.16 3.18 5.41
C LYS A 21 -3.26 1.68 5.61
N THR A 22 -2.99 1.21 6.81
CA THR A 22 -3.02 -0.21 7.21
C THR A 22 -4.36 -0.86 6.93
N THR A 23 -5.45 -0.19 7.32
CA THR A 23 -6.82 -0.64 7.04
C THR A 23 -7.06 -0.79 5.54
N THR A 24 -6.59 0.17 4.75
CA THR A 24 -6.74 0.14 3.29
C THR A 24 -5.89 -0.98 2.69
N THR A 25 -4.65 -1.16 3.15
CA THR A 25 -3.75 -2.22 2.67
C THR A 25 -4.39 -3.59 2.84
N PHE A 26 -4.86 -3.90 4.04
CA PHE A 26 -5.47 -5.21 4.31
C PHE A 26 -6.78 -5.41 3.55
N ASN A 27 -7.72 -4.47 3.66
CA ASN A 27 -9.05 -4.66 3.06
C ASN A 27 -9.01 -4.58 1.52
N LEU A 28 -8.14 -3.75 0.92
CA LEU A 28 -7.91 -3.77 -0.52
C LEU A 28 -7.29 -5.10 -0.95
N GLY A 29 -6.31 -5.62 -0.19
CA GLY A 29 -5.69 -6.91 -0.47
C GLY A 29 -6.69 -8.03 -0.50
N VAL A 30 -7.54 -8.15 0.52
CA VAL A 30 -8.61 -9.16 0.57
C VAL A 30 -9.63 -8.96 -0.55
N ALA A 31 -10.03 -7.72 -0.84
CA ALA A 31 -10.97 -7.45 -1.92
C ALA A 31 -10.38 -7.84 -3.30
N LEU A 32 -9.09 -7.62 -3.53
CA LEU A 32 -8.40 -8.09 -4.74
C LEU A 32 -8.33 -9.62 -4.80
N ALA A 33 -8.08 -10.29 -3.66
CA ALA A 33 -8.09 -11.76 -3.59
C ALA A 33 -9.48 -12.32 -3.91
N GLN A 34 -10.56 -11.70 -3.43
CA GLN A 34 -11.93 -12.04 -3.79
C GLN A 34 -12.23 -11.89 -5.30
N GLU A 35 -11.52 -10.99 -5.99
CA GLU A 35 -11.55 -10.85 -7.47
C GLU A 35 -10.60 -11.84 -8.18
N GLY A 36 -10.12 -12.87 -7.46
CA GLY A 36 -9.27 -13.96 -8.00
C GLY A 36 -7.82 -13.58 -8.26
N LYS A 37 -7.30 -12.53 -7.58
CA LYS A 37 -5.91 -12.11 -7.68
C LYS A 37 -5.05 -12.77 -6.61
N ARG A 38 -3.79 -13.07 -6.96
CA ARG A 38 -2.76 -13.49 -6.00
C ARG A 38 -2.16 -12.24 -5.40
N VAL A 39 -2.30 -12.06 -4.09
CA VAL A 39 -1.95 -10.81 -3.40
C VAL A 39 -0.98 -11.09 -2.26
N LEU A 40 0.14 -10.37 -2.27
CA LEU A 40 1.07 -10.27 -1.16
C LEU A 40 0.95 -8.90 -0.50
N LEU A 41 0.83 -8.88 0.80
CA LEU A 41 0.92 -7.69 1.62
C LEU A 41 2.31 -7.62 2.26
N ILE A 42 2.88 -6.43 2.35
CA ILE A 42 4.16 -6.20 3.03
C ILE A 42 3.93 -5.12 4.08
N ASP A 43 4.19 -5.47 5.33
CA ASP A 43 4.21 -4.51 6.41
C ASP A 43 5.58 -3.80 6.42
N ALA A 44 5.60 -2.51 6.12
CA ALA A 44 6.81 -1.69 6.09
C ALA A 44 6.77 -0.58 7.18
N ASP A 45 6.02 -0.84 8.27
CA ASP A 45 6.01 -0.01 9.46
C ASP A 45 6.64 -0.78 10.64
N PRO A 46 7.65 -0.22 11.33
CA PRO A 46 8.23 -0.83 12.53
C PRO A 46 7.23 -1.11 13.65
N GLN A 47 6.07 -0.42 13.65
CA GLN A 47 5.02 -0.69 14.63
C GLN A 47 4.33 -2.05 14.41
N GLY A 48 4.44 -2.65 13.22
CA GLY A 48 3.85 -3.94 12.90
C GLY A 48 2.32 -3.93 12.93
N ASP A 49 1.73 -2.76 12.61
CA ASP A 49 0.28 -2.58 12.69
C ASP A 49 -0.47 -3.48 11.71
N LEU A 50 0.01 -3.63 10.48
CA LEU A 50 -0.59 -4.53 9.50
C LEU A 50 -0.48 -5.98 9.96
N THR A 51 0.69 -6.36 10.47
CA THR A 51 0.97 -7.70 11.01
C THR A 51 0.00 -8.04 12.14
N THR A 52 -0.18 -7.11 13.08
CA THR A 52 -1.12 -7.26 14.20
C THR A 52 -2.57 -7.29 13.71
N TYR A 53 -2.94 -6.41 12.77
CA TYR A 53 -4.28 -6.33 12.20
C TYR A 53 -4.69 -7.63 11.49
N MET A 54 -3.74 -8.33 10.91
CA MET A 54 -3.98 -9.62 10.26
C MET A 54 -3.91 -10.81 11.22
N GLY A 55 -3.92 -10.58 12.56
CA GLY A 55 -4.04 -11.62 13.58
C GLY A 55 -2.72 -12.10 14.20
N TRP A 56 -1.58 -11.62 13.75
CA TRP A 56 -0.28 -11.96 14.36
C TRP A 56 0.08 -11.03 15.52
N HIS A 57 -0.64 -11.14 16.64
CA HIS A 57 -0.53 -10.23 17.80
C HIS A 57 0.82 -10.27 18.54
N ASN A 58 1.67 -11.26 18.27
CA ASN A 58 3.01 -11.38 18.85
C ASN A 58 4.08 -11.22 17.75
N ALA A 59 4.06 -10.12 17.04
CA ALA A 59 4.95 -9.85 15.89
C ALA A 59 6.44 -10.05 16.21
N ASP A 60 6.90 -9.71 17.44
CA ASP A 60 8.27 -9.87 17.89
C ASP A 60 8.73 -11.33 18.04
N ARG A 61 7.80 -12.30 18.00
CA ARG A 61 8.12 -13.73 18.03
C ARG A 61 8.20 -14.35 16.62
N ILE A 62 7.90 -13.59 15.58
CA ILE A 62 7.98 -14.07 14.21
C ILE A 62 9.46 -14.13 13.80
N PRO A 63 9.98 -15.32 13.43
CA PRO A 63 11.42 -15.52 13.28
C PRO A 63 11.99 -14.84 12.02
N VAL A 64 11.19 -14.69 10.97
CA VAL A 64 11.60 -14.08 9.70
C VAL A 64 10.61 -12.99 9.31
N THR A 65 11.08 -11.77 9.24
CA THR A 65 10.28 -10.57 8.92
C THR A 65 10.91 -9.82 7.76
N ILE A 66 10.28 -8.76 7.31
CA ILE A 66 10.87 -7.85 6.31
C ILE A 66 12.21 -7.27 6.80
N SER A 67 12.34 -7.03 8.11
CA SER A 67 13.60 -6.60 8.74
C SER A 67 14.71 -7.63 8.52
N THR A 68 14.44 -8.91 8.78
CA THR A 68 15.38 -10.02 8.57
C THR A 68 15.85 -10.07 7.12
N LEU A 69 14.92 -10.02 6.16
CA LEU A 69 15.24 -10.07 4.73
C LEU A 69 16.06 -8.87 4.26
N MET A 70 15.67 -7.66 4.68
CA MET A 70 16.38 -6.44 4.31
C MET A 70 17.79 -6.39 4.91
N ASN A 71 17.98 -6.83 6.17
CA ASN A 71 19.30 -6.89 6.79
C ASN A 71 20.23 -7.88 6.08
N LYS A 72 19.74 -9.05 5.64
CA LYS A 72 20.50 -9.96 4.81
C LYS A 72 20.88 -9.33 3.46
N SER A 73 19.92 -8.63 2.83
CA SER A 73 20.20 -7.88 1.58
C SER A 73 21.23 -6.78 1.75
N ILE A 74 21.23 -6.05 2.89
CA ILE A 74 22.24 -5.03 3.21
C ILE A 74 23.65 -5.64 3.32
N LYS A 75 23.74 -6.85 3.89
CA LYS A 75 25.01 -7.56 4.11
C LYS A 75 25.45 -8.41 2.92
N ASP A 76 24.69 -8.40 1.82
CA ASP A 76 24.93 -9.28 0.65
C ASP A 76 24.94 -10.78 1.02
N GLU A 77 24.13 -11.17 2.01
CA GLU A 77 23.93 -12.55 2.44
C GLU A 77 22.83 -13.22 1.60
N GLU A 78 22.98 -14.52 1.34
CA GLU A 78 21.92 -15.31 0.67
C GLU A 78 20.68 -15.43 1.56
N PHE A 79 19.50 -15.33 0.93
CA PHE A 79 18.20 -15.50 1.61
C PHE A 79 17.12 -15.95 0.62
N GLU A 80 16.12 -16.64 1.14
CA GLU A 80 14.90 -16.97 0.38
C GLU A 80 13.73 -16.12 0.92
N PRO A 81 13.25 -15.14 0.14
CA PRO A 81 12.20 -14.24 0.62
C PRO A 81 10.90 -14.94 1.01
N ARG A 82 10.65 -16.15 0.47
CA ARG A 82 9.44 -16.92 0.81
C ARG A 82 9.41 -17.43 2.24
N GLU A 83 10.57 -17.51 2.91
CA GLU A 83 10.64 -17.89 4.34
C GLU A 83 9.90 -16.92 5.26
N ALA A 84 9.72 -15.66 4.84
CA ALA A 84 8.99 -14.65 5.60
C ALA A 84 7.47 -14.66 5.33
N ILE A 85 6.97 -15.48 4.39
CA ILE A 85 5.58 -15.41 3.97
C ILE A 85 4.67 -16.14 4.94
N LEU A 86 3.72 -15.41 5.51
CA LEU A 86 2.64 -15.92 6.32
C LEU A 86 1.35 -15.96 5.48
N LYS A 87 0.60 -17.07 5.57
CA LYS A 87 -0.65 -17.25 4.85
C LYS A 87 -1.84 -16.87 5.71
N HIS A 88 -2.72 -16.04 5.18
CA HIS A 88 -3.95 -15.64 5.84
C HIS A 88 -5.16 -16.38 5.26
N ASP A 89 -6.12 -16.73 6.13
CA ASP A 89 -7.31 -17.53 5.77
C ASP A 89 -8.21 -16.85 4.71
N GLU A 90 -8.11 -15.53 4.58
CA GLU A 90 -8.86 -14.75 3.57
C GLU A 90 -8.18 -14.71 2.19
N GLY A 91 -7.19 -15.58 1.94
CA GLY A 91 -6.58 -15.76 0.61
C GLY A 91 -5.54 -14.72 0.22
N VAL A 92 -5.01 -13.98 1.18
CA VAL A 92 -3.85 -13.09 1.02
C VAL A 92 -2.65 -13.64 1.77
N GLU A 93 -1.45 -13.22 1.36
CA GLU A 93 -0.21 -13.57 2.05
C GLU A 93 0.45 -12.30 2.60
N LEU A 94 1.25 -12.43 3.65
CA LEU A 94 1.90 -11.32 4.36
C LEU A 94 3.39 -11.57 4.52
N ILE A 95 4.22 -10.57 4.25
CA ILE A 95 5.55 -10.44 4.84
C ILE A 95 5.40 -9.52 6.06
N PRO A 96 5.59 -10.04 7.27
CA PRO A 96 5.34 -9.31 8.51
C PRO A 96 6.46 -8.33 8.85
N SER A 97 6.16 -7.38 9.75
CA SER A 97 7.10 -6.47 10.39
C SER A 97 7.05 -6.59 11.90
N ASN A 98 8.08 -6.05 12.55
CA ASN A 98 8.16 -5.88 13.99
C ASN A 98 9.12 -4.72 14.33
N LEU A 99 9.34 -4.45 15.61
CA LEU A 99 10.19 -3.35 16.09
C LEU A 99 11.64 -3.40 15.57
N GLU A 100 12.15 -4.57 15.17
CA GLU A 100 13.50 -4.70 14.59
C GLU A 100 13.65 -3.89 13.30
N LEU A 101 12.56 -3.59 12.60
CA LEU A 101 12.61 -2.77 11.39
C LEU A 101 13.10 -1.34 11.66
N SER A 102 12.95 -0.83 12.89
CA SER A 102 13.56 0.45 13.29
C SER A 102 15.09 0.41 13.25
N ALA A 103 15.68 -0.70 13.70
CA ALA A 103 17.13 -0.89 13.61
C ALA A 103 17.57 -1.07 12.15
N THR A 104 16.77 -1.73 11.34
CA THR A 104 17.03 -1.86 9.89
C THR A 104 17.00 -0.49 9.21
N ASP A 105 16.05 0.40 9.55
CA ASP A 105 16.02 1.78 9.02
C ASP A 105 17.34 2.53 9.34
N ALA A 106 17.85 2.38 10.56
CA ALA A 106 19.15 2.94 10.91
C ALA A 106 20.33 2.33 10.10
N ASN A 107 20.31 1.01 9.88
CA ASN A 107 21.35 0.31 9.09
C ASN A 107 21.33 0.75 7.61
N LEU A 108 20.16 1.07 7.06
CA LEU A 108 20.03 1.55 5.69
C LEU A 108 20.87 2.81 5.42
N TYR A 109 21.04 3.70 6.41
CA TYR A 109 21.83 4.93 6.21
C TYR A 109 23.31 4.67 5.85
N GLN A 110 23.82 3.52 6.22
CA GLN A 110 25.20 3.10 5.93
C GLN A 110 25.30 2.14 4.73
N ALA A 111 24.17 1.67 4.22
CA ALA A 111 24.14 0.68 3.15
C ALA A 111 24.42 1.32 1.78
N MET A 112 25.15 0.57 0.93
CA MET A 112 25.27 0.91 -0.49
C MET A 112 23.91 0.75 -1.19
N CYS A 113 23.60 1.68 -2.11
CA CYS A 113 22.32 1.68 -2.85
C CYS A 113 21.09 1.54 -1.94
N ARG A 114 21.17 2.17 -0.78
CA ARG A 114 20.22 2.05 0.34
C ARG A 114 18.74 2.25 -0.02
N GLU A 115 18.44 3.00 -1.08
CA GLU A 115 17.08 3.25 -1.57
C GLU A 115 16.48 2.04 -2.29
N TYR A 116 17.30 1.05 -2.67
CA TYR A 116 16.90 -0.11 -3.47
C TYR A 116 16.88 -1.43 -2.71
N ILE A 117 17.20 -1.44 -1.43
CA ILE A 117 17.28 -2.66 -0.62
C ILE A 117 15.94 -3.42 -0.65
N MET A 118 14.83 -2.79 -0.32
CA MET A 118 13.51 -3.45 -0.37
C MET A 118 13.18 -3.93 -1.78
N ARG A 119 13.48 -3.15 -2.82
CA ARG A 119 13.26 -3.57 -4.22
C ARG A 119 13.99 -4.86 -4.54
N ASN A 120 15.26 -4.97 -4.14
CA ASN A 120 16.06 -6.17 -4.36
C ASN A 120 15.52 -7.36 -3.55
N THR A 121 15.12 -7.10 -2.31
CA THR A 121 14.54 -8.09 -1.40
C THR A 121 13.27 -8.74 -1.98
N ILE A 122 12.34 -7.94 -2.54
CA ILE A 122 11.05 -8.46 -3.01
C ILE A 122 11.05 -8.85 -4.50
N ALA A 123 12.08 -8.51 -5.26
CA ALA A 123 12.14 -8.77 -6.70
C ALA A 123 11.88 -10.25 -7.07
N PRO A 124 12.41 -11.27 -6.36
CA PRO A 124 12.15 -12.68 -6.67
C PRO A 124 10.68 -13.09 -6.53
N LEU A 125 9.90 -12.37 -5.71
CA LEU A 125 8.51 -12.69 -5.43
C LEU A 125 7.53 -12.19 -6.50
N LYS A 126 7.91 -11.20 -7.30
CA LYS A 126 7.01 -10.56 -8.30
C LYS A 126 6.41 -11.55 -9.32
N LYS A 127 7.05 -12.68 -9.58
CA LYS A 127 6.55 -13.71 -10.52
C LYS A 127 5.37 -14.52 -9.96
N ASP A 128 5.20 -14.52 -8.65
CA ASP A 128 4.23 -15.37 -7.95
C ASP A 128 2.90 -14.63 -7.69
N TYR A 129 2.90 -13.29 -7.75
CA TYR A 129 1.75 -12.45 -7.40
C TYR A 129 1.29 -11.58 -8.56
N ASP A 130 0.00 -11.25 -8.54
CA ASP A 130 -0.58 -10.25 -9.43
C ASP A 130 -0.47 -8.85 -8.83
N TYR A 131 -0.54 -8.75 -7.48
CA TYR A 131 -0.37 -7.52 -6.71
C TYR A 131 0.53 -7.73 -5.50
N ILE A 132 1.39 -6.75 -5.24
CA ILE A 132 2.11 -6.59 -3.97
C ILE A 132 1.69 -5.22 -3.40
N LEU A 133 1.07 -5.21 -2.22
CA LEU A 133 0.69 -3.97 -1.53
C LEU A 133 1.64 -3.73 -0.36
N ILE A 134 2.22 -2.55 -0.27
CA ILE A 134 3.17 -2.18 0.79
C ILE A 134 2.52 -1.16 1.71
N ASP A 135 2.30 -1.52 2.97
CA ASP A 135 1.84 -0.60 4.02
C ASP A 135 2.99 0.23 4.53
N CYS A 136 2.96 1.54 4.27
CA CYS A 136 4.05 2.44 4.62
C CYS A 136 3.83 3.11 5.99
N MET A 137 4.91 3.27 6.75
CA MET A 137 4.91 4.05 7.99
C MET A 137 4.48 5.52 7.75
N PRO A 138 3.98 6.24 8.77
CA PRO A 138 3.53 7.63 8.65
C PRO A 138 4.69 8.62 8.66
N SER A 139 5.69 8.40 7.82
CA SER A 139 6.85 9.28 7.66
C SER A 139 7.38 9.21 6.23
N LEU A 140 8.26 10.14 5.87
CA LEU A 140 9.03 10.11 4.61
C LEU A 140 10.48 9.67 4.85
N ALA A 141 10.70 8.82 5.85
CA ALA A 141 11.98 8.23 6.16
C ALA A 141 12.47 7.28 5.05
N LEU A 142 13.65 6.70 5.25
CA LEU A 142 14.30 5.88 4.24
C LEU A 142 13.52 4.60 3.93
N LEU A 143 12.79 4.03 4.89
CA LEU A 143 11.87 2.90 4.66
C LEU A 143 10.76 3.25 3.67
N THR A 144 10.11 4.41 3.82
CA THR A 144 9.09 4.86 2.86
C THR A 144 9.71 5.12 1.48
N THR A 145 10.93 5.68 1.44
CA THR A 145 11.68 5.83 0.18
C THR A 145 11.93 4.47 -0.48
N ASN A 146 12.31 3.45 0.29
CA ASN A 146 12.46 2.07 -0.19
C ASN A 146 11.17 1.49 -0.75
N ALA A 147 10.04 1.69 -0.07
CA ALA A 147 8.73 1.26 -0.56
C ALA A 147 8.38 1.95 -1.90
N LEU A 148 8.58 3.26 -2.01
CA LEU A 148 8.35 4.01 -3.25
C LEU A 148 9.36 3.65 -4.37
N ALA A 149 10.59 3.29 -4.02
CA ALA A 149 11.61 2.86 -4.99
C ALA A 149 11.28 1.53 -5.66
N CYS A 150 10.53 0.65 -5.01
CA CYS A 150 10.11 -0.62 -5.57
C CYS A 150 8.67 -0.62 -6.13
N ALA A 151 7.88 0.41 -5.85
CA ALA A 151 6.49 0.52 -6.29
C ALA A 151 6.37 0.94 -7.75
N ASP A 152 5.37 0.38 -8.44
CA ASP A 152 4.90 0.88 -9.74
C ASP A 152 3.95 2.07 -9.54
N LYS A 153 3.15 2.04 -8.46
CA LYS A 153 2.18 3.08 -8.10
C LYS A 153 2.18 3.38 -6.60
N VAL A 154 1.75 4.60 -6.27
CA VAL A 154 1.39 4.96 -4.90
C VAL A 154 -0.08 5.34 -4.83
N ILE A 155 -0.81 4.72 -3.91
CA ILE A 155 -2.17 5.12 -3.52
C ILE A 155 -2.06 5.91 -2.23
N ILE A 156 -2.78 7.04 -2.18
CA ILE A 156 -2.69 8.00 -1.08
C ILE A 156 -4.04 8.05 -0.37
N PRO A 157 -4.22 7.32 0.75
CA PRO A 157 -5.38 7.48 1.60
C PRO A 157 -5.35 8.87 2.25
N VAL A 158 -6.45 9.61 2.13
CA VAL A 158 -6.60 10.97 2.68
C VAL A 158 -7.89 11.05 3.47
N GLN A 159 -7.77 11.40 4.74
CA GLN A 159 -8.93 11.65 5.58
C GLN A 159 -9.59 12.96 5.19
N SER A 160 -10.92 12.97 5.13
CA SER A 160 -11.72 14.14 4.75
C SER A 160 -11.79 15.15 5.90
N GLU A 161 -10.63 15.78 6.23
CA GLU A 161 -10.45 16.78 7.28
C GLU A 161 -9.76 18.05 6.73
N PHE A 162 -10.00 19.21 7.40
CA PHE A 162 -9.58 20.55 6.97
C PHE A 162 -8.09 20.73 6.62
N LEU A 163 -7.18 19.94 7.18
CA LEU A 163 -5.74 20.02 6.88
C LEU A 163 -5.25 19.01 5.83
N ALA A 164 -6.15 18.32 5.14
CA ALA A 164 -5.80 17.28 4.20
C ALA A 164 -4.95 17.80 3.02
N ALA A 165 -5.32 18.95 2.45
CA ALA A 165 -4.61 19.53 1.31
C ALA A 165 -3.18 19.96 1.66
N LYS A 166 -2.95 20.53 2.86
CA LYS A 166 -1.62 20.99 3.29
C LYS A 166 -0.65 19.81 3.53
N GLY A 167 -1.13 18.72 4.15
CA GLY A 167 -0.32 17.52 4.38
C GLY A 167 0.08 16.80 3.08
N MET A 168 -0.74 16.90 2.04
CA MET A 168 -0.45 16.29 0.74
C MET A 168 0.71 16.96 0.00
N SER A 169 0.93 18.26 0.13
CA SER A 169 1.97 18.97 -0.62
C SER A 169 3.38 18.43 -0.33
N HIS A 170 3.69 18.13 0.92
CA HIS A 170 4.98 17.54 1.32
C HIS A 170 5.13 16.11 0.78
N LEU A 171 4.09 15.29 0.90
CA LEU A 171 4.11 13.94 0.36
C LEU A 171 4.32 13.95 -1.16
N MET A 172 3.61 14.82 -1.88
CA MET A 172 3.78 14.96 -3.33
C MET A 172 5.19 15.39 -3.71
N THR A 173 5.79 16.33 -2.98
CA THR A 173 7.18 16.73 -3.19
C THR A 173 8.13 15.54 -3.08
N SER A 174 7.96 14.71 -2.04
CA SER A 174 8.80 13.52 -1.85
C SER A 174 8.57 12.46 -2.92
N ILE A 175 7.32 12.21 -3.32
CA ILE A 175 7.01 11.30 -4.43
C ILE A 175 7.68 11.77 -5.73
N LEU A 176 7.61 13.07 -6.02
CA LEU A 176 8.25 13.65 -7.20
C LEU A 176 9.77 13.57 -7.15
N GLN A 177 10.39 13.73 -5.96
CA GLN A 177 11.83 13.52 -5.77
C GLN A 177 12.23 12.05 -6.00
N VAL A 178 11.49 11.10 -5.42
CA VAL A 178 11.72 9.67 -5.66
C VAL A 178 11.55 9.35 -7.15
N ARG A 179 10.51 9.86 -7.80
CA ARG A 179 10.31 9.69 -9.24
C ARG A 179 11.45 10.26 -10.07
N LYS A 180 11.97 11.43 -9.70
CA LYS A 180 13.03 12.11 -10.46
C LYS A 180 14.39 11.41 -10.33
N TYR A 181 14.74 10.93 -9.13
CA TYR A 181 16.11 10.53 -8.82
C TYR A 181 16.28 9.03 -8.58
N ILE A 182 15.22 8.29 -8.22
CA ILE A 182 15.30 6.91 -7.76
C ILE A 182 14.46 5.97 -8.63
N ASN A 183 13.15 6.27 -8.82
CA ASN A 183 12.23 5.41 -9.56
C ASN A 183 11.46 6.22 -10.62
N PRO A 184 12.01 6.42 -11.82
CA PRO A 184 11.36 7.21 -12.89
C PRO A 184 10.00 6.67 -13.33
N ASN A 185 9.72 5.39 -13.06
CA ASN A 185 8.47 4.73 -13.44
C ASN A 185 7.37 4.88 -12.40
N LEU A 186 7.68 5.40 -11.18
CA LEU A 186 6.70 5.58 -10.13
C LEU A 186 5.58 6.52 -10.58
N LYS A 187 4.33 6.09 -10.41
CA LYS A 187 3.15 6.89 -10.70
C LYS A 187 2.33 7.13 -9.43
N VAL A 188 1.63 8.26 -9.39
CA VAL A 188 0.54 8.43 -8.42
C VAL A 188 -0.66 7.67 -8.97
N GLY A 189 -0.99 6.53 -8.36
CA GLY A 189 -2.11 5.67 -8.73
C GLY A 189 -3.47 6.32 -8.44
N GLY A 190 -3.51 7.15 -7.40
CA GLY A 190 -4.69 7.95 -7.08
C GLY A 190 -4.79 8.30 -5.60
N ILE A 191 -5.73 9.17 -5.30
CA ILE A 191 -6.10 9.62 -3.96
C ILE A 191 -7.38 8.90 -3.56
N LEU A 192 -7.36 8.23 -2.41
CA LEU A 192 -8.52 7.56 -1.82
C LEU A 192 -9.03 8.35 -0.61
N LEU A 193 -10.26 8.84 -0.69
CA LEU A 193 -10.90 9.49 0.46
C LEU A 193 -11.32 8.45 1.49
N THR A 194 -10.84 8.62 2.72
CA THR A 194 -11.10 7.71 3.84
C THR A 194 -11.83 8.44 4.97
N MET A 195 -12.48 7.66 5.84
CA MET A 195 -13.23 8.15 7.01
C MET A 195 -14.24 9.23 6.65
N VAL A 196 -14.87 9.10 5.47
CA VAL A 196 -15.85 10.06 4.96
C VAL A 196 -17.13 9.96 5.78
N ASP A 197 -17.58 11.09 6.35
CA ASP A 197 -18.94 11.22 6.90
C ASP A 197 -19.82 11.98 5.91
N GLY A 198 -20.55 11.25 5.09
CA GLY A 198 -21.41 11.81 4.04
C GLY A 198 -22.56 12.69 4.55
N ARG A 199 -22.78 12.72 5.88
CA ARG A 199 -23.82 13.57 6.52
C ARG A 199 -23.35 14.99 6.75
N THR A 200 -22.02 15.23 6.75
CA THR A 200 -21.44 16.55 7.05
C THR A 200 -21.15 17.33 5.77
N ASN A 201 -21.45 18.65 5.79
CA ASN A 201 -21.07 19.55 4.70
C ASN A 201 -19.55 19.68 4.59
N LEU A 202 -18.84 19.68 5.72
CA LEU A 202 -17.38 19.71 5.77
C LEU A 202 -16.75 18.59 4.90
N SER A 203 -17.22 17.37 5.02
CA SER A 203 -16.71 16.24 4.22
C SER A 203 -16.92 16.43 2.72
N LYS A 204 -18.05 17.02 2.33
CA LYS A 204 -18.37 17.34 0.91
C LYS A 204 -17.48 18.48 0.39
N ASP A 205 -17.25 19.51 1.20
CA ASP A 205 -16.46 20.68 0.83
C ASP A 205 -14.97 20.28 0.64
N ILE A 206 -14.42 19.46 1.56
CA ILE A 206 -13.06 18.94 1.43
C ILE A 206 -12.92 18.03 0.22
N SER A 207 -13.90 17.16 -0.05
CA SER A 207 -13.89 16.33 -1.24
C SER A 207 -13.86 17.18 -2.52
N ARG A 208 -14.60 18.28 -2.53
CA ARG A 208 -14.60 19.25 -3.64
C ARG A 208 -13.26 19.95 -3.75
N GLU A 209 -12.70 20.48 -2.66
CA GLU A 209 -11.40 21.16 -2.62
C GLU A 209 -10.27 20.25 -3.14
N LEU A 210 -10.23 18.98 -2.71
CA LEU A 210 -9.26 18.02 -3.19
C LEU A 210 -9.44 17.73 -4.68
N LYS A 211 -10.67 17.66 -5.17
CA LYS A 211 -10.97 17.46 -6.58
C LYS A 211 -10.55 18.67 -7.42
N GLU A 212 -10.78 19.87 -6.96
CA GLU A 212 -10.37 21.10 -7.63
C GLU A 212 -8.85 21.29 -7.62
N THR A 213 -8.18 20.98 -6.50
CA THR A 213 -6.74 21.20 -6.34
C THR A 213 -5.91 20.11 -7.04
N TYR A 214 -6.31 18.85 -6.91
CA TYR A 214 -5.50 17.72 -7.36
C TYR A 214 -6.13 16.87 -8.46
N GLY A 215 -7.45 16.95 -8.68
CA GLY A 215 -8.18 16.10 -9.61
C GLY A 215 -7.85 16.31 -11.08
N THR A 216 -7.26 17.46 -11.44
CA THR A 216 -6.76 17.73 -12.79
C THR A 216 -5.39 17.06 -13.05
N VAL A 217 -4.63 16.77 -12.01
CA VAL A 217 -3.27 16.23 -12.09
C VAL A 217 -3.22 14.76 -11.69
N PHE A 218 -4.00 14.36 -10.70
CA PHE A 218 -4.03 13.01 -10.16
C PHE A 218 -5.46 12.45 -10.15
N LYS A 219 -5.57 11.14 -10.33
CA LYS A 219 -6.85 10.45 -10.17
C LYS A 219 -7.33 10.60 -8.72
N LEU A 220 -8.56 11.07 -8.55
CA LEU A 220 -9.31 10.89 -7.32
C LEU A 220 -10.21 9.67 -7.55
N PHE A 221 -10.09 8.65 -6.71
CA PHE A 221 -10.95 7.47 -6.82
C PHE A 221 -12.42 7.85 -6.57
N ASP A 222 -13.33 7.27 -7.34
CA ASP A 222 -14.78 7.47 -7.15
C ASP A 222 -15.25 6.79 -5.87
N SER A 223 -14.62 5.65 -5.53
CA SER A 223 -14.82 4.96 -4.27
C SER A 223 -14.32 5.79 -3.09
N THR A 224 -15.14 5.86 -2.03
CA THR A 224 -14.76 6.50 -0.76
C THR A 224 -14.97 5.52 0.38
N ILE A 225 -14.11 5.56 1.39
CA ILE A 225 -14.21 4.68 2.55
C ILE A 225 -14.93 5.44 3.69
N PRO A 226 -16.12 5.02 4.09
CA PRO A 226 -16.85 5.69 5.16
C PRO A 226 -16.20 5.46 6.52
N ARG A 227 -16.45 6.38 7.45
CA ARG A 227 -16.04 6.19 8.84
C ARG A 227 -16.88 5.07 9.47
N ALA A 228 -16.23 4.05 10.04
CA ALA A 228 -16.91 2.95 10.70
C ALA A 228 -16.18 2.53 11.98
N VAL A 229 -16.93 2.40 13.07
CA VAL A 229 -16.41 1.96 14.38
C VAL A 229 -16.00 0.49 14.33
N ARG A 230 -16.72 -0.33 13.56
CA ARG A 230 -16.46 -1.78 13.42
C ARG A 230 -15.09 -2.14 12.87
N VAL A 231 -14.41 -1.24 12.17
CA VAL A 231 -13.04 -1.44 11.69
C VAL A 231 -12.04 -1.62 12.84
N ALA A 232 -12.26 -0.95 13.97
CA ALA A 232 -11.43 -1.14 15.16
C ALA A 232 -11.66 -2.52 15.82
N GLU A 233 -12.84 -3.10 15.67
CA GLU A 233 -13.16 -4.44 16.18
C GLU A 233 -12.47 -5.53 15.34
N THR A 234 -12.40 -5.35 14.02
CA THR A 234 -11.74 -6.30 13.10
C THR A 234 -10.26 -6.47 13.40
N THR A 235 -9.56 -5.40 13.81
CA THR A 235 -8.14 -5.45 14.19
C THR A 235 -7.88 -6.45 15.34
N ARG A 236 -8.79 -6.54 16.28
CA ARG A 236 -8.66 -7.47 17.41
C ARG A 236 -8.87 -8.93 17.01
N LEU A 237 -9.70 -9.16 15.99
CA LEU A 237 -10.07 -10.51 15.53
C LEU A 237 -9.13 -11.06 14.46
N GLY A 238 -8.29 -10.20 13.85
CA GLY A 238 -7.45 -10.58 12.73
C GLY A 238 -8.23 -10.79 11.43
N GLU A 239 -9.40 -10.17 11.30
CA GLU A 239 -10.29 -10.33 10.15
C GLU A 239 -10.43 -9.04 9.34
N SER A 240 -10.64 -9.15 8.02
CA SER A 240 -11.01 -7.99 7.23
C SER A 240 -12.47 -7.60 7.47
N ILE A 241 -12.82 -6.34 7.15
CA ILE A 241 -14.22 -5.91 7.19
C ILE A 241 -15.09 -6.67 6.17
N LEU A 242 -14.46 -7.20 5.10
CA LEU A 242 -15.14 -7.97 4.08
C LEU A 242 -15.58 -9.35 4.57
N SER A 243 -14.90 -9.90 5.57
CA SER A 243 -15.27 -11.14 6.26
C SER A 243 -16.20 -10.86 7.44
N TYR A 244 -15.82 -9.91 8.29
CA TYR A 244 -16.50 -9.58 9.53
C TYR A 244 -17.93 -9.01 9.32
N ASP A 245 -18.09 -8.09 8.38
CA ASP A 245 -19.39 -7.45 8.09
C ASP A 245 -19.62 -7.31 6.58
N LYS A 246 -19.82 -8.46 5.93
CA LYS A 246 -19.87 -8.63 4.46
C LYS A 246 -20.84 -7.68 3.76
N ASN A 247 -21.94 -7.33 4.43
CA ASN A 247 -23.02 -6.54 3.87
C ASN A 247 -22.93 -5.05 4.25
N SER A 248 -21.90 -4.66 4.98
CA SER A 248 -21.72 -3.25 5.36
C SER A 248 -21.34 -2.36 4.17
N LYS A 249 -21.70 -1.09 4.27
CA LYS A 249 -21.30 -0.07 3.28
C LYS A 249 -19.79 0.02 3.12
N ILE A 250 -19.02 -0.20 4.19
CA ILE A 250 -17.57 -0.12 4.12
C ILE A 250 -16.99 -1.35 3.39
N ALA A 251 -17.56 -2.55 3.58
CA ALA A 251 -17.15 -3.74 2.82
C ALA A 251 -17.47 -3.57 1.33
N GLU A 252 -18.64 -3.01 1.00
CA GLU A 252 -18.99 -2.66 -0.36
C GLU A 252 -18.03 -1.63 -0.97
N SER A 253 -17.68 -0.59 -0.19
CA SER A 253 -16.72 0.43 -0.63
C SER A 253 -15.35 -0.18 -0.99
N TYR A 254 -14.82 -1.10 -0.20
CA TYR A 254 -13.56 -1.77 -0.52
C TYR A 254 -13.65 -2.69 -1.74
N ARG A 255 -14.78 -3.41 -1.93
CA ARG A 255 -15.01 -4.20 -3.15
C ARG A 255 -15.06 -3.30 -4.41
N ASN A 256 -15.75 -2.18 -4.33
CA ASN A 256 -15.82 -1.23 -5.44
C ASN A 256 -14.46 -0.61 -5.71
N PHE A 257 -13.72 -0.25 -4.67
CA PHE A 257 -12.36 0.28 -4.78
C PHE A 257 -11.39 -0.73 -5.45
N ALA A 258 -11.45 -2.01 -5.09
CA ALA A 258 -10.65 -3.04 -5.74
C ALA A 258 -10.97 -3.15 -7.24
N LYS A 259 -12.24 -3.13 -7.62
CA LYS A 259 -12.65 -3.12 -9.03
C LYS A 259 -12.14 -1.89 -9.76
N GLU A 260 -12.17 -0.72 -9.11
CA GLU A 260 -11.68 0.52 -9.68
C GLU A 260 -10.16 0.49 -9.89
N VAL A 261 -9.39 -0.09 -8.96
CA VAL A 261 -7.95 -0.32 -9.10
C VAL A 261 -7.65 -1.25 -10.28
N ILE A 262 -8.36 -2.37 -10.41
CA ILE A 262 -8.19 -3.33 -11.52
C ILE A 262 -8.51 -2.68 -12.86
N ASN A 263 -9.60 -1.92 -12.96
CA ASN A 263 -10.03 -1.28 -14.21
C ASN A 263 -9.06 -0.19 -14.64
N TYR A 264 -8.59 0.63 -13.72
CA TYR A 264 -7.60 1.66 -14.00
C TYR A 264 -6.31 1.07 -14.58
N GLU A 265 -5.87 -0.05 -14.04
CA GLU A 265 -4.70 -0.77 -14.55
C GLU A 265 -4.91 -1.27 -15.99
N ARG A 266 -6.10 -1.81 -16.30
CA ARG A 266 -6.45 -2.26 -17.65
C ARG A 266 -6.44 -1.13 -18.66
N GLU A 267 -7.02 0.01 -18.30
CA GLU A 267 -7.04 1.21 -19.16
C GLU A 267 -5.64 1.74 -19.44
N GLU A 268 -4.75 1.79 -18.43
CA GLU A 268 -3.37 2.21 -18.62
C GLU A 268 -2.61 1.27 -19.57
N LYS A 269 -2.78 -0.04 -19.41
CA LYS A 269 -2.15 -1.03 -20.30
C LYS A 269 -2.62 -0.86 -21.75
N THR A 270 -3.91 -0.61 -21.96
CA THR A 270 -4.48 -0.39 -23.29
C THR A 270 -3.94 0.91 -23.92
N ARG A 271 -3.88 2.01 -23.16
CA ARG A 271 -3.32 3.29 -23.65
C ARG A 271 -1.84 3.15 -24.06
N ASN A 272 -1.04 2.46 -23.26
CA ASN A 272 0.37 2.24 -23.54
C ASN A 272 0.58 1.34 -24.79
N THR A 273 -0.26 0.34 -25.01
CA THR A 273 -0.19 -0.54 -26.19
C THR A 273 -0.52 0.24 -27.45
N ASN A 274 -1.54 1.09 -27.44
CA ASN A 274 -1.93 1.91 -28.56
C ASN A 274 -0.87 2.99 -28.91
N ALA A 275 -0.20 3.55 -27.89
CA ALA A 275 0.86 4.53 -28.09
C ALA A 275 2.14 3.94 -28.74
N VAL A 276 2.39 2.64 -28.58
CA VAL A 276 3.52 1.92 -29.20
C VAL A 276 3.22 1.52 -30.64
N GLN A 277 1.93 1.33 -31.00
CA GLN A 277 1.53 0.99 -32.37
C GLN A 277 1.47 2.19 -33.33
N VAL A 278 1.50 3.42 -32.82
CA VAL A 278 1.44 4.68 -33.61
C VAL A 278 2.84 5.26 -33.85
N ARG A 279 3.90 4.61 -33.40
CA ARG A 279 5.31 4.95 -33.71
C ARG A 279 5.94 3.90 -34.62
#